data_2be9f961b5db047d1d70708dbc6ac2b1
#
_entry.id   2be9f961b5db047d1d70708dbc6ac2b1
#
_cell.length_a   1.000
_cell.length_b   1.000
_cell.length_c   1.000
_cell.angle_alpha   90.00
_cell.angle_beta   90.00
_cell.angle_gamma   90.00
#
_symmetry.space_group_name_H-M   'P 1'
#
loop_
_entity.id
_entity.type
_entity.pdbx_description
1 polymer ?
#
loop_
_entity_poly.entity_id
_entity_poly.type
_entity_poly.pdbx_seq_one_letter_code
_entity_poly.pdbx_strand_id
1 'polypeptide(L)'
;MVETRQEQFRKKYHEGLEFIAEGKDDIGMESMFEAAKIAPEGWLALSNELIKDGKYDIAEARCLEVLQLTKNATIKAAALNNLGMIYCQRGNTDAAREVFVEANKSLPSSPDPISNLALLAQWRGDFEEAVRMADRALLIDPWHEQGQFVRAMSLLLDMKYAEGFEAYECRWRSKSNGLSKLNTNSPEWNGSNGKRLLIYGEQGHGDSILMLRYAKMIKLLGVHQTWAVQKNMGELLKTMPEIDAVLEVGEPLPDFDCHIPAVSLPLIFKTTAETIPPSPYIFPKQVKDYGDGFHVGICWRGSVAQTNDRFRSTNLAEWFDVLSVPGVTFHSLQVDNAVESLVYPVIDNPQLPKDWSETASMISGLDLVISVDTSIIHMTGALGVPCWCALHHRPYFVFPPKLQNSTPWYDSVRLFRANKADDWRQVFSKIATELRAINK
;
A
#
# COMPACT_ATOMS: atom_id res chain seq x y z
N MET A 1 26.73 -33.96 28.31
CA MET A 1 27.30 -32.91 27.45
C MET A 1 26.85 -31.56 28.06
N VAL A 2 27.78 -30.65 28.28
CA VAL A 2 27.40 -29.30 28.79
C VAL A 2 26.79 -28.54 27.60
N GLU A 3 25.54 -28.07 27.79
CA GLU A 3 24.82 -27.28 26.80
C GLU A 3 25.64 -26.03 26.44
N THR A 4 25.86 -25.79 25.18
CA THR A 4 26.64 -24.63 24.73
C THR A 4 25.85 -23.32 24.98
N ARG A 5 26.56 -22.21 25.09
CA ARG A 5 25.94 -20.89 25.28
C ARG A 5 24.92 -20.55 24.17
N GLN A 6 25.20 -21.03 22.98
CA GLN A 6 24.33 -20.82 21.80
C GLN A 6 23.07 -21.69 21.83
N GLU A 7 23.16 -22.94 22.37
CA GLU A 7 21.99 -23.80 22.57
C GLU A 7 21.09 -23.25 23.66
N GLN A 8 21.65 -22.79 24.77
CA GLN A 8 20.90 -22.12 25.85
C GLN A 8 20.16 -20.87 25.37
N PHE A 9 20.84 -20.03 24.55
CA PHE A 9 20.21 -18.88 23.93
C PHE A 9 19.03 -19.28 23.05
N ARG A 10 19.25 -20.21 22.09
CA ARG A 10 18.20 -20.64 21.15
C ARG A 10 16.96 -21.19 21.89
N LYS A 11 17.19 -22.00 22.91
CA LYS A 11 16.13 -22.59 23.69
C LYS A 11 15.24 -21.52 24.36
N LYS A 12 15.87 -20.60 25.12
CA LYS A 12 15.12 -19.52 25.79
C LYS A 12 14.46 -18.55 24.83
N TYR A 13 15.10 -18.30 23.69
CA TYR A 13 14.53 -17.43 22.65
C TYR A 13 13.30 -18.04 21.99
N HIS A 14 13.34 -19.35 21.66
CA HIS A 14 12.16 -20.07 21.13
C HIS A 14 11.03 -20.18 22.16
N GLU A 15 11.33 -20.46 23.43
CA GLU A 15 10.34 -20.42 24.50
C GLU A 15 9.61 -19.05 24.54
N GLY A 16 10.36 -17.96 24.40
CA GLY A 16 9.81 -16.61 24.35
C GLY A 16 8.87 -16.40 23.16
N LEU A 17 9.26 -16.85 21.95
CA LEU A 17 8.42 -16.78 20.75
C LEU A 17 7.13 -17.62 20.89
N GLU A 18 7.21 -18.80 21.49
CA GLU A 18 6.04 -19.65 21.76
C GLU A 18 5.05 -18.95 22.67
N PHE A 19 5.51 -18.33 23.77
CA PHE A 19 4.64 -17.57 24.68
C PHE A 19 3.97 -16.37 23.97
N ILE A 20 4.68 -15.64 23.11
CA ILE A 20 4.10 -14.55 22.30
C ILE A 20 3.03 -15.10 21.34
N ALA A 21 3.30 -16.23 20.69
CA ALA A 21 2.33 -16.89 19.81
C ALA A 21 1.06 -17.37 20.53
N GLU A 22 1.18 -17.65 21.84
CA GLU A 22 0.05 -18.00 22.71
C GLU A 22 -0.69 -16.76 23.30
N GLY A 23 -0.27 -15.53 22.94
CA GLY A 23 -0.84 -14.29 23.49
C GLY A 23 -0.38 -13.95 24.92
N LYS A 24 0.75 -14.54 25.36
CA LYS A 24 1.37 -14.29 26.67
C LYS A 24 2.58 -13.36 26.52
N ASP A 25 2.37 -12.18 25.98
CA ASP A 25 3.43 -11.26 25.54
C ASP A 25 4.44 -10.91 26.64
N ASP A 26 3.98 -10.62 27.84
CA ASP A 26 4.87 -10.26 28.97
C ASP A 26 5.83 -11.39 29.35
N ILE A 27 5.32 -12.63 29.41
CA ILE A 27 6.14 -13.80 29.75
C ILE A 27 7.11 -14.11 28.60
N GLY A 28 6.63 -14.00 27.35
CA GLY A 28 7.44 -14.18 26.16
C GLY A 28 8.61 -13.19 26.09
N MET A 29 8.32 -11.93 26.35
CA MET A 29 9.34 -10.87 26.40
C MET A 29 10.35 -11.09 27.53
N GLU A 30 9.93 -11.51 28.72
CA GLU A 30 10.83 -11.84 29.83
C GLU A 30 11.79 -12.98 29.46
N SER A 31 11.27 -14.06 28.85
CA SER A 31 12.10 -15.17 28.37
C SER A 31 13.11 -14.72 27.32
N MET A 32 12.71 -13.84 26.40
CA MET A 32 13.60 -13.26 25.39
C MET A 32 14.67 -12.34 26.02
N PHE A 33 14.34 -11.60 27.08
CA PHE A 33 15.32 -10.83 27.86
C PHE A 33 16.37 -11.73 28.51
N GLU A 34 15.93 -12.85 29.11
CA GLU A 34 16.87 -13.81 29.69
C GLU A 34 17.75 -14.49 28.64
N ALA A 35 17.20 -14.79 27.45
CA ALA A 35 17.97 -15.28 26.31
C ALA A 35 19.02 -14.23 25.88
N ALA A 36 18.65 -12.97 25.77
CA ALA A 36 19.52 -11.88 25.34
C ALA A 36 20.74 -11.67 26.26
N LYS A 37 20.62 -11.94 27.56
CA LYS A 37 21.74 -11.91 28.51
C LYS A 37 22.80 -12.98 28.23
N ILE A 38 22.44 -14.04 27.53
CA ILE A 38 23.33 -15.16 27.22
C ILE A 38 24.30 -14.80 26.09
N ALA A 39 23.80 -14.10 25.05
CA ALA A 39 24.60 -13.73 23.88
C ALA A 39 24.15 -12.39 23.27
N PRO A 40 25.11 -11.56 22.74
CA PRO A 40 24.77 -10.27 22.11
C PRO A 40 23.78 -10.38 20.93
N GLU A 41 23.79 -11.51 20.22
CA GLU A 41 22.85 -11.81 19.13
C GLU A 41 21.39 -11.82 19.65
N GLY A 42 21.19 -12.21 20.89
CA GLY A 42 19.90 -12.18 21.55
C GLY A 42 19.32 -10.78 21.70
N TRP A 43 20.15 -9.80 22.00
CA TRP A 43 19.73 -8.40 22.04
C TRP A 43 19.26 -7.86 20.69
N LEU A 44 19.87 -8.31 19.59
CA LEU A 44 19.43 -7.94 18.24
C LEU A 44 18.07 -8.57 17.90
N ALA A 45 17.89 -9.84 18.21
CA ALA A 45 16.62 -10.53 17.99
C ALA A 45 15.50 -9.86 18.81
N LEU A 46 15.77 -9.57 20.08
CA LEU A 46 14.84 -8.86 20.95
C LEU A 46 14.54 -7.44 20.44
N SER A 47 15.54 -6.70 19.94
CA SER A 47 15.29 -5.36 19.40
C SER A 47 14.39 -5.39 18.16
N ASN A 48 14.48 -6.43 17.32
CA ASN A 48 13.56 -6.60 16.18
C ASN A 48 12.11 -6.77 16.62
N GLU A 49 11.85 -7.59 17.63
CA GLU A 49 10.48 -7.75 18.16
C GLU A 49 9.98 -6.47 18.85
N LEU A 50 10.83 -5.79 19.62
CA LEU A 50 10.50 -4.51 20.24
C LEU A 50 10.15 -3.43 19.20
N ILE A 51 10.84 -3.42 18.05
CA ILE A 51 10.54 -2.51 16.94
C ILE A 51 9.16 -2.80 16.34
N LYS A 52 8.82 -4.09 16.15
CA LYS A 52 7.50 -4.51 15.66
C LYS A 52 6.39 -4.08 16.62
N ASP A 53 6.62 -4.20 17.91
CA ASP A 53 5.69 -3.79 18.98
C ASP A 53 5.62 -2.28 19.21
N GLY A 54 6.42 -1.48 18.48
CA GLY A 54 6.48 -0.03 18.66
C GLY A 54 7.19 0.44 19.94
N LYS A 55 7.91 -0.45 20.65
CA LYS A 55 8.65 -0.18 21.90
C LYS A 55 10.04 0.40 21.57
N TYR A 56 10.06 1.52 20.82
CA TYR A 56 11.29 2.08 20.23
C TYR A 56 12.36 2.51 21.23
N ASP A 57 11.98 3.04 22.41
CA ASP A 57 12.95 3.51 23.42
C ASP A 57 13.76 2.33 24.00
N ILE A 58 13.07 1.21 24.26
CA ILE A 58 13.73 0.01 24.77
C ILE A 58 14.60 -0.61 23.67
N ALA A 59 14.09 -0.68 22.44
CA ALA A 59 14.82 -1.23 21.30
C ALA A 59 16.11 -0.44 21.04
N GLU A 60 16.04 0.89 21.07
CA GLU A 60 17.20 1.78 20.92
C GLU A 60 18.25 1.52 22.02
N ALA A 61 17.83 1.49 23.29
CA ALA A 61 18.74 1.23 24.41
C ALA A 61 19.48 -0.12 24.23
N ARG A 62 18.77 -1.16 23.76
CA ARG A 62 19.38 -2.49 23.51
C ARG A 62 20.37 -2.44 22.33
N CYS A 63 20.04 -1.75 21.25
CA CYS A 63 20.98 -1.58 20.13
C CYS A 63 22.26 -0.86 20.55
N LEU A 64 22.13 0.23 21.32
CA LEU A 64 23.27 0.99 21.83
C LEU A 64 24.17 0.15 22.77
N GLU A 65 23.57 -0.67 23.63
CA GLU A 65 24.29 -1.60 24.51
C GLU A 65 25.09 -2.64 23.68
N VAL A 66 24.47 -3.23 22.64
CA VAL A 66 25.17 -4.15 21.73
C VAL A 66 26.36 -3.46 21.07
N LEU A 67 26.21 -2.20 20.63
CA LEU A 67 27.29 -1.45 19.97
C LEU A 67 28.47 -1.18 20.89
N GLN A 68 28.23 -1.01 22.20
CA GLN A 68 29.30 -0.87 23.19
C GLN A 68 30.07 -2.16 23.48
N LEU A 69 29.37 -3.31 23.40
CA LEU A 69 29.90 -4.60 23.81
C LEU A 69 30.52 -5.39 22.66
N THR A 70 30.04 -5.18 21.42
CA THR A 70 30.46 -6.02 20.28
C THR A 70 31.68 -5.48 19.56
N LYS A 71 32.59 -6.41 19.19
CA LYS A 71 33.67 -6.18 18.22
C LYS A 71 33.39 -6.89 16.89
N ASN A 72 32.30 -7.65 16.81
CA ASN A 72 31.91 -8.38 15.61
C ASN A 72 31.26 -7.44 14.61
N ALA A 73 31.81 -7.34 13.40
CA ALA A 73 31.34 -6.44 12.35
C ALA A 73 29.89 -6.74 11.92
N THR A 74 29.50 -8.02 11.84
CA THR A 74 28.13 -8.42 11.48
C THR A 74 27.14 -7.99 12.54
N ILE A 75 27.44 -8.22 13.83
CA ILE A 75 26.56 -7.80 14.93
C ILE A 75 26.49 -6.27 15.01
N LYS A 76 27.62 -5.58 14.83
CA LYS A 76 27.67 -4.11 14.78
C LYS A 76 26.79 -3.57 13.65
N ALA A 77 26.93 -4.11 12.44
CA ALA A 77 26.13 -3.67 11.30
C ALA A 77 24.63 -3.91 11.51
N ALA A 78 24.25 -5.04 12.09
CA ALA A 78 22.86 -5.34 12.40
C ALA A 78 22.27 -4.41 13.46
N ALA A 79 23.04 -4.11 14.53
CA ALA A 79 22.59 -3.16 15.56
C ALA A 79 22.41 -1.73 15.01
N LEU A 80 23.33 -1.28 14.16
CA LEU A 80 23.23 0.01 13.47
C LEU A 80 22.03 0.04 12.51
N ASN A 81 21.78 -1.07 11.82
CA ASN A 81 20.62 -1.20 10.94
C ASN A 81 19.30 -1.07 11.73
N ASN A 82 19.20 -1.75 12.87
CA ASN A 82 18.02 -1.64 13.75
C ASN A 82 17.84 -0.23 14.30
N LEU A 83 18.91 0.46 14.70
CA LEU A 83 18.86 1.87 15.09
C LEU A 83 18.35 2.76 13.96
N GLY A 84 18.82 2.54 12.75
CA GLY A 84 18.35 3.26 11.57
C GLY A 84 16.85 3.07 11.35
N MET A 85 16.34 1.85 11.51
CA MET A 85 14.91 1.57 11.43
C MET A 85 14.11 2.29 12.52
N ILE A 86 14.61 2.33 13.76
CA ILE A 86 13.98 3.06 14.86
C ILE A 86 13.91 4.56 14.53
N TYR A 87 15.01 5.15 14.06
CA TYR A 87 15.03 6.56 13.67
C TYR A 87 14.07 6.87 12.50
N CYS A 88 13.93 5.95 11.55
CA CYS A 88 12.91 6.04 10.50
C CYS A 88 11.49 6.08 11.06
N GLN A 89 11.17 5.24 12.05
CA GLN A 89 9.86 5.21 12.67
C GLN A 89 9.53 6.50 13.46
N ARG A 90 10.55 7.15 14.00
CA ARG A 90 10.45 8.46 14.67
C ARG A 90 10.50 9.66 13.70
N GLY A 91 10.61 9.42 12.40
CA GLY A 91 10.72 10.49 11.39
C GLY A 91 12.08 11.17 11.32
N ASN A 92 13.10 10.70 12.08
CA ASN A 92 14.45 11.24 12.05
C ASN A 92 15.29 10.59 10.94
N THR A 93 15.02 11.01 9.70
CA THR A 93 15.63 10.43 8.50
C THR A 93 17.13 10.73 8.38
N ASP A 94 17.61 11.83 8.96
CA ASP A 94 19.03 12.20 8.91
C ASP A 94 19.85 11.29 9.83
N ALA A 95 19.43 11.09 11.07
CA ALA A 95 20.07 10.14 11.97
C ALA A 95 20.00 8.70 11.42
N ALA A 96 18.87 8.30 10.83
CA ALA A 96 18.74 7.01 10.18
C ALA A 96 19.79 6.83 9.06
N ARG A 97 19.99 7.86 8.23
CA ARG A 97 20.97 7.83 7.15
C ARG A 97 22.40 7.66 7.69
N GLU A 98 22.76 8.39 8.73
CA GLU A 98 24.10 8.31 9.35
C GLU A 98 24.40 6.87 9.83
N VAL A 99 23.49 6.27 10.57
CA VAL A 99 23.70 4.91 11.09
C VAL A 99 23.65 3.84 10.01
N PHE A 100 22.84 3.97 8.94
CA PHE A 100 22.88 3.05 7.80
C PHE A 100 24.19 3.15 7.01
N VAL A 101 24.75 4.35 6.85
CA VAL A 101 26.08 4.54 6.24
C VAL A 101 27.15 3.86 7.08
N GLU A 102 27.12 3.99 8.41
CA GLU A 102 28.07 3.32 9.30
C GLU A 102 27.87 1.80 9.31
N ALA A 103 26.64 1.31 9.23
CA ALA A 103 26.33 -0.10 9.09
C ALA A 103 26.96 -0.68 7.80
N ASN A 104 26.78 0.01 6.68
CA ASN A 104 27.37 -0.38 5.41
C ASN A 104 28.89 -0.37 5.42
N LYS A 105 29.53 0.59 6.11
CA LYS A 105 31.00 0.60 6.31
C LYS A 105 31.47 -0.57 7.16
N SER A 106 30.67 -0.93 8.19
CA SER A 106 30.99 -2.03 9.10
C SER A 106 30.91 -3.41 8.42
N LEU A 107 29.94 -3.59 7.50
CA LEU A 107 29.74 -4.82 6.74
C LEU A 107 29.31 -4.53 5.30
N PRO A 108 30.26 -4.20 4.40
CA PRO A 108 29.95 -3.85 3.01
C PRO A 108 29.31 -4.99 2.19
N SER A 109 29.42 -6.23 2.67
CA SER A 109 28.81 -7.41 2.06
C SER A 109 27.35 -7.66 2.46
N SER A 110 26.77 -6.83 3.34
CA SER A 110 25.35 -6.88 3.68
C SER A 110 24.53 -6.00 2.73
N PRO A 111 23.46 -6.52 2.11
CA PRO A 111 22.57 -5.71 1.28
C PRO A 111 21.63 -4.82 2.11
N ASP A 112 21.33 -5.17 3.38
CA ASP A 112 20.32 -4.50 4.21
C ASP A 112 20.57 -2.99 4.39
N PRO A 113 21.77 -2.53 4.82
CA PRO A 113 22.00 -1.09 5.02
C PRO A 113 21.87 -0.29 3.73
N ILE A 114 22.31 -0.87 2.60
CA ILE A 114 22.24 -0.22 1.29
C ILE A 114 20.78 -0.13 0.84
N SER A 115 19.99 -1.18 1.02
CA SER A 115 18.56 -1.17 0.67
C SER A 115 17.76 -0.20 1.56
N ASN A 116 18.14 -0.02 2.83
CA ASN A 116 17.55 1.00 3.70
C ASN A 116 17.94 2.41 3.28
N LEU A 117 19.17 2.63 2.83
CA LEU A 117 19.56 3.91 2.21
C LEU A 117 18.76 4.20 0.94
N ALA A 118 18.49 3.17 0.11
CA ALA A 118 17.62 3.27 -1.05
C ALA A 118 16.18 3.67 -0.64
N LEU A 119 15.63 3.06 0.40
CA LEU A 119 14.31 3.40 0.93
C LEU A 119 14.26 4.86 1.44
N LEU A 120 15.29 5.34 2.12
CA LEU A 120 15.37 6.76 2.54
C LEU A 120 15.44 7.71 1.35
N ALA A 121 16.17 7.37 0.29
CA ALA A 121 16.20 8.15 -0.94
C ALA A 121 14.82 8.19 -1.60
N GLN A 122 14.11 7.06 -1.67
CA GLN A 122 12.73 6.98 -2.17
C GLN A 122 11.79 7.90 -1.38
N TRP A 123 11.85 7.89 -0.04
CA TRP A 123 11.01 8.74 0.82
C TRP A 123 11.28 10.24 0.67
N ARG A 124 12.51 10.61 0.25
CA ARG A 124 12.86 12.00 -0.09
C ARG A 124 12.45 12.38 -1.50
N GLY A 125 11.93 11.45 -2.29
CA GLY A 125 11.58 11.66 -3.70
C GLY A 125 12.79 11.63 -4.65
N ASP A 126 13.95 11.19 -4.19
CA ASP A 126 15.15 10.99 -5.02
C ASP A 126 15.14 9.56 -5.58
N PHE A 127 14.28 9.35 -6.58
CA PHE A 127 14.03 8.02 -7.14
C PHE A 127 15.22 7.47 -7.93
N GLU A 128 15.99 8.32 -8.56
CA GLU A 128 17.21 7.90 -9.29
C GLU A 128 18.25 7.36 -8.31
N GLU A 129 18.50 8.05 -7.19
CA GLU A 129 19.39 7.58 -6.14
C GLU A 129 18.84 6.30 -5.49
N ALA A 130 17.52 6.23 -5.27
CA ALA A 130 16.89 5.04 -4.69
C ALA A 130 17.10 3.81 -5.57
N VAL A 131 16.89 3.91 -6.88
CA VAL A 131 17.15 2.81 -7.84
C VAL A 131 18.61 2.45 -7.85
N ARG A 132 19.52 3.42 -7.91
CA ARG A 132 20.98 3.19 -7.90
C ARG A 132 21.46 2.46 -6.65
N MET A 133 20.93 2.83 -5.47
CA MET A 133 21.26 2.16 -4.21
C MET A 133 20.64 0.76 -4.13
N ALA A 134 19.40 0.60 -4.59
CA ALA A 134 18.75 -0.71 -4.66
C ALA A 134 19.51 -1.66 -5.60
N ASP A 135 19.93 -1.21 -6.78
CA ASP A 135 20.76 -1.98 -7.71
C ASP A 135 22.08 -2.42 -7.05
N ARG A 136 22.73 -1.55 -6.25
CA ARG A 136 23.93 -1.93 -5.47
C ARG A 136 23.64 -3.02 -4.44
N ALA A 137 22.50 -2.96 -3.75
CA ALA A 137 22.10 -4.02 -2.82
C ALA A 137 21.88 -5.35 -3.57
N LEU A 138 21.27 -5.31 -4.76
CA LEU A 138 21.00 -6.46 -5.60
C LEU A 138 22.27 -7.05 -6.28
N LEU A 139 23.34 -6.27 -6.42
CA LEU A 139 24.65 -6.83 -6.80
C LEU A 139 25.27 -7.71 -5.70
N ILE A 140 24.93 -7.44 -4.42
CA ILE A 140 25.38 -8.25 -3.29
C ILE A 140 24.49 -9.49 -3.14
N ASP A 141 23.16 -9.29 -3.14
CA ASP A 141 22.16 -10.35 -3.11
C ASP A 141 21.07 -10.09 -4.14
N PRO A 142 21.09 -10.76 -5.31
CA PRO A 142 20.06 -10.58 -6.36
C PRO A 142 18.64 -10.91 -5.89
N TRP A 143 18.49 -11.64 -4.78
CA TRP A 143 17.20 -12.06 -4.23
C TRP A 143 16.76 -11.25 -3.02
N HIS A 144 17.48 -10.20 -2.67
CA HIS A 144 17.15 -9.34 -1.53
C HIS A 144 15.79 -8.67 -1.70
N GLU A 145 14.79 -9.15 -0.95
CA GLU A 145 13.37 -8.77 -1.11
C GLU A 145 13.15 -7.25 -1.05
N GLN A 146 13.68 -6.60 -0.02
CA GLN A 146 13.52 -5.14 0.14
C GLN A 146 14.19 -4.36 -0.99
N GLY A 147 15.39 -4.76 -1.42
CA GLY A 147 16.08 -4.13 -2.54
C GLY A 147 15.28 -4.21 -3.83
N GLN A 148 14.72 -5.39 -4.15
CA GLN A 148 13.84 -5.58 -5.31
C GLN A 148 12.58 -4.70 -5.22
N PHE A 149 11.93 -4.67 -4.05
CA PHE A 149 10.70 -3.91 -3.86
C PHE A 149 10.95 -2.39 -3.93
N VAL A 150 12.00 -1.88 -3.27
CA VAL A 150 12.36 -0.45 -3.32
C VAL A 150 12.70 -0.03 -4.74
N ARG A 151 13.44 -0.86 -5.50
CA ARG A 151 13.73 -0.61 -6.90
C ARG A 151 12.46 -0.48 -7.73
N ALA A 152 11.56 -1.46 -7.62
CA ALA A 152 10.31 -1.48 -8.36
C ALA A 152 9.44 -0.27 -8.05
N MET A 153 9.21 0.01 -6.77
CA MET A 153 8.39 1.15 -6.34
C MET A 153 9.00 2.49 -6.72
N SER A 154 10.35 2.63 -6.68
CA SER A 154 11.01 3.86 -7.09
C SER A 154 10.85 4.13 -8.59
N LEU A 155 10.94 3.10 -9.43
CA LEU A 155 10.67 3.21 -10.87
C LEU A 155 9.22 3.62 -11.14
N LEU A 156 8.26 3.00 -10.47
CA LEU A 156 6.83 3.30 -10.62
C LEU A 156 6.51 4.73 -10.15
N LEU A 157 7.04 5.17 -9.01
CA LEU A 157 6.87 6.53 -8.48
C LEU A 157 7.56 7.59 -9.37
N ASP A 158 8.61 7.20 -10.07
CA ASP A 158 9.31 8.02 -11.06
C ASP A 158 8.61 8.05 -12.43
N MET A 159 7.47 7.38 -12.56
CA MET A 159 6.67 7.24 -13.78
C MET A 159 7.37 6.41 -14.89
N LYS A 160 8.41 5.66 -14.56
CA LYS A 160 9.06 4.69 -15.45
C LYS A 160 8.27 3.38 -15.41
N TYR A 161 6.99 3.43 -15.86
CA TYR A 161 6.03 2.35 -15.65
C TYR A 161 6.42 1.04 -16.34
N ALA A 162 6.96 1.09 -17.56
CA ALA A 162 7.34 -0.13 -18.28
C ALA A 162 8.39 -0.94 -17.49
N GLU A 163 9.47 -0.28 -17.06
CA GLU A 163 10.52 -0.89 -16.24
C GLU A 163 10.03 -1.20 -14.82
N GLY A 164 9.20 -0.33 -14.27
CA GLY A 164 8.65 -0.45 -12.92
C GLY A 164 7.73 -1.66 -12.77
N PHE A 165 6.80 -1.90 -13.71
CA PHE A 165 5.93 -3.07 -13.67
C PHE A 165 6.69 -4.37 -13.94
N GLU A 166 7.73 -4.37 -14.77
CA GLU A 166 8.62 -5.50 -14.90
C GLU A 166 9.32 -5.83 -13.57
N ALA A 167 9.88 -4.82 -12.91
CA ALA A 167 10.50 -4.98 -11.60
C ALA A 167 9.50 -5.39 -10.51
N TYR A 168 8.25 -4.94 -10.59
CA TYR A 168 7.20 -5.21 -9.61
C TYR A 168 6.74 -6.68 -9.58
N GLU A 169 7.11 -7.48 -10.58
CA GLU A 169 6.92 -8.93 -10.53
C GLU A 169 7.71 -9.59 -9.38
N CYS A 170 8.65 -8.88 -8.75
CA CYS A 170 9.31 -9.31 -7.51
C CYS A 170 8.33 -9.57 -6.36
N ARG A 171 7.11 -8.99 -6.38
CA ARG A 171 6.08 -9.20 -5.34
C ARG A 171 5.72 -10.65 -5.11
N TRP A 172 5.90 -11.52 -6.10
CA TRP A 172 5.65 -12.96 -6.01
C TRP A 172 6.69 -13.73 -5.20
N ARG A 173 7.84 -13.11 -4.92
CA ARG A 173 8.95 -13.72 -4.18
C ARG A 173 8.92 -13.39 -2.70
N SER A 174 8.26 -12.31 -2.33
CA SER A 174 8.15 -11.91 -0.93
C SER A 174 7.23 -12.85 -0.17
N LYS A 175 7.76 -13.43 0.91
CA LYS A 175 6.99 -14.27 1.84
C LYS A 175 6.14 -13.46 2.81
N SER A 176 6.48 -12.19 2.99
CA SER A 176 5.86 -11.32 3.98
C SER A 176 4.57 -10.64 3.51
N ASN A 177 4.32 -10.59 2.19
CA ASN A 177 3.15 -9.91 1.63
C ASN A 177 1.90 -10.78 1.50
N GLY A 178 2.00 -12.07 1.79
CA GLY A 178 0.87 -13.02 1.74
C GLY A 178 0.35 -13.31 0.33
N LEU A 179 1.01 -12.83 -0.73
CA LEU A 179 0.60 -13.08 -2.10
C LEU A 179 1.07 -14.46 -2.59
N SER A 180 0.20 -15.13 -3.33
CA SER A 180 0.54 -16.39 -4.00
C SER A 180 -0.01 -16.38 -5.43
N LYS A 181 0.78 -16.92 -6.36
CA LYS A 181 0.29 -17.16 -7.71
C LYS A 181 -0.79 -18.23 -7.71
N LEU A 182 -1.66 -18.16 -8.70
CA LEU A 182 -2.67 -19.19 -8.91
C LEU A 182 -1.99 -20.55 -9.12
N ASN A 183 -2.41 -21.55 -8.34
CA ASN A 183 -1.90 -22.92 -8.46
C ASN A 183 -2.59 -23.63 -9.65
N THR A 184 -1.95 -23.61 -10.81
CA THR A 184 -2.45 -24.21 -12.06
C THR A 184 -1.29 -24.61 -12.97
N ASN A 185 -1.55 -25.58 -13.88
CA ASN A 185 -0.62 -25.96 -14.93
C ASN A 185 -0.79 -25.13 -16.22
N SER A 186 -1.83 -24.28 -16.30
CA SER A 186 -2.01 -23.39 -17.45
C SER A 186 -0.92 -22.32 -17.48
N PRO A 187 -0.42 -21.92 -18.66
CA PRO A 187 0.64 -20.93 -18.77
C PRO A 187 0.15 -19.52 -18.41
N GLU A 188 1.05 -18.66 -17.99
CA GLU A 188 0.78 -17.23 -17.90
C GLU A 188 0.55 -16.63 -19.30
N TRP A 189 -0.40 -15.70 -19.38
CA TRP A 189 -0.74 -15.03 -20.64
C TRP A 189 0.38 -14.07 -21.07
N ASN A 190 0.74 -14.15 -22.33
CA ASN A 190 1.82 -13.37 -22.94
C ASN A 190 1.30 -12.28 -23.93
N GLY A 191 0.00 -11.96 -23.88
CA GLY A 191 -0.60 -11.01 -24.81
C GLY A 191 -1.14 -11.65 -26.10
N SER A 192 -1.14 -12.98 -26.24
CA SER A 192 -1.62 -13.67 -27.45
C SER A 192 -3.14 -13.59 -27.63
N ASN A 193 -3.59 -13.51 -28.89
CA ASN A 193 -4.99 -13.40 -29.30
C ASN A 193 -5.76 -14.72 -29.17
N GLY A 194 -7.10 -14.63 -29.17
CA GLY A 194 -8.02 -15.75 -29.34
C GLY A 194 -7.98 -16.82 -28.25
N LYS A 195 -7.60 -16.47 -27.04
CA LYS A 195 -7.51 -17.36 -25.87
C LYS A 195 -8.68 -17.14 -24.91
N ARG A 196 -8.97 -18.19 -24.10
CA ARG A 196 -9.80 -18.06 -22.90
C ARG A 196 -8.85 -17.67 -21.76
N LEU A 197 -8.92 -16.42 -21.34
CA LEU A 197 -8.02 -15.83 -20.36
C LEU A 197 -8.72 -15.70 -19.01
N LEU A 198 -8.11 -16.26 -17.96
CA LEU A 198 -8.48 -16.00 -16.58
C LEU A 198 -7.62 -14.86 -16.01
N ILE A 199 -8.24 -13.74 -15.63
CA ILE A 199 -7.61 -12.61 -14.96
C ILE A 199 -8.04 -12.65 -13.50
N TYR A 200 -7.10 -12.66 -12.57
CA TYR A 200 -7.44 -12.73 -11.15
C TYR A 200 -6.89 -11.56 -10.35
N GLY A 201 -7.72 -11.02 -9.43
CA GLY A 201 -7.34 -9.96 -8.50
C GLY A 201 -6.55 -10.54 -7.34
N GLU A 202 -5.28 -10.18 -7.24
CA GLU A 202 -4.34 -10.68 -6.23
C GLU A 202 -4.08 -9.69 -5.09
N GLN A 203 -4.54 -8.45 -5.23
CA GLN A 203 -4.35 -7.37 -4.24
C GLN A 203 -5.69 -6.82 -3.75
N GLY A 204 -5.75 -5.53 -3.37
CA GLY A 204 -6.96 -4.91 -2.86
C GLY A 204 -8.01 -4.60 -3.94
N HIS A 205 -9.22 -4.22 -3.52
CA HIS A 205 -10.28 -3.78 -4.41
C HIS A 205 -9.85 -2.59 -5.29
N GLY A 206 -9.08 -1.64 -4.72
CA GLY A 206 -8.57 -0.49 -5.47
C GLY A 206 -7.68 -0.89 -6.64
N ASP A 207 -6.80 -1.89 -6.44
CA ASP A 207 -5.93 -2.41 -7.50
C ASP A 207 -6.74 -3.12 -8.58
N SER A 208 -7.74 -3.91 -8.20
CA SER A 208 -8.64 -4.55 -9.16
C SER A 208 -9.40 -3.52 -9.98
N ILE A 209 -10.00 -2.51 -9.36
CA ILE A 209 -10.68 -1.41 -10.05
C ILE A 209 -9.72 -0.68 -11.01
N LEU A 210 -8.50 -0.37 -10.55
CA LEU A 210 -7.47 0.27 -11.36
C LEU A 210 -7.18 -0.54 -12.64
N MET A 211 -7.10 -1.87 -12.54
CA MET A 211 -6.74 -2.75 -13.65
C MET A 211 -7.90 -3.05 -14.62
N LEU A 212 -9.16 -2.82 -14.23
CA LEU A 212 -10.32 -2.96 -15.13
C LEU A 212 -10.21 -2.09 -16.39
N ARG A 213 -9.41 -1.03 -16.38
CA ARG A 213 -9.14 -0.18 -17.57
C ARG A 213 -8.57 -0.94 -18.76
N TYR A 214 -7.93 -2.09 -18.51
CA TYR A 214 -7.36 -2.95 -19.57
C TYR A 214 -8.39 -3.86 -20.23
N ALA A 215 -9.59 -4.02 -19.67
CA ALA A 215 -10.62 -4.92 -20.20
C ALA A 215 -10.94 -4.65 -21.67
N LYS A 216 -11.05 -3.37 -22.05
CA LYS A 216 -11.28 -2.98 -23.45
C LYS A 216 -10.12 -3.37 -24.36
N MET A 217 -8.88 -3.21 -23.93
CA MET A 217 -7.71 -3.59 -24.74
C MET A 217 -7.65 -5.10 -24.94
N ILE A 218 -7.94 -5.87 -23.88
CA ILE A 218 -8.01 -7.35 -23.96
C ILE A 218 -9.12 -7.78 -24.93
N LYS A 219 -10.29 -7.15 -24.88
CA LYS A 219 -11.41 -7.45 -25.80
C LYS A 219 -11.03 -7.21 -27.27
N LEU A 220 -10.29 -6.13 -27.56
CA LEU A 220 -9.81 -5.82 -28.91
C LEU A 220 -8.85 -6.87 -29.48
N LEU A 221 -8.19 -7.65 -28.62
CA LEU A 221 -7.36 -8.80 -29.05
C LEU A 221 -8.18 -10.05 -29.34
N GLY A 222 -9.51 -10.00 -29.29
CA GLY A 222 -10.39 -11.16 -29.49
C GLY A 222 -10.23 -12.24 -28.40
N VAL A 223 -9.80 -11.84 -27.21
CA VAL A 223 -9.63 -12.73 -26.06
C VAL A 223 -10.95 -12.84 -25.31
N HIS A 224 -11.37 -14.06 -25.00
CA HIS A 224 -12.49 -14.32 -24.09
C HIS A 224 -11.98 -14.18 -22.65
N GLN A 225 -12.37 -13.09 -21.96
CA GLN A 225 -11.85 -12.76 -20.63
C GLN A 225 -12.82 -13.12 -19.51
N THR A 226 -12.33 -13.88 -18.54
CA THR A 226 -13.01 -14.18 -17.28
C THR A 226 -12.25 -13.49 -16.15
N TRP A 227 -12.93 -12.67 -15.37
CA TRP A 227 -12.34 -11.98 -14.22
C TRP A 227 -12.74 -12.68 -12.90
N ALA A 228 -11.74 -13.17 -12.16
CA ALA A 228 -11.89 -13.68 -10.81
C ALA A 228 -11.51 -12.56 -9.83
N VAL A 229 -12.49 -12.02 -9.13
CA VAL A 229 -12.35 -10.81 -8.32
C VAL A 229 -12.72 -11.05 -6.87
N GLN A 230 -12.38 -10.10 -6.02
CA GLN A 230 -12.77 -10.12 -4.61
C GLN A 230 -14.29 -10.09 -4.47
N LYS A 231 -14.79 -10.55 -3.32
CA LYS A 231 -16.22 -10.52 -3.00
C LYS A 231 -16.80 -9.11 -3.15
N ASN A 232 -18.06 -9.03 -3.51
CA ASN A 232 -18.82 -7.80 -3.72
C ASN A 232 -18.39 -6.96 -4.93
N MET A 233 -17.57 -7.51 -5.85
CA MET A 233 -17.21 -6.84 -7.11
C MET A 233 -17.98 -7.40 -8.32
N GLY A 234 -18.54 -8.59 -8.20
CA GLY A 234 -19.13 -9.32 -9.32
C GLY A 234 -20.23 -8.54 -10.06
N GLU A 235 -21.16 -7.93 -9.34
CA GLU A 235 -22.27 -7.17 -9.95
C GLU A 235 -21.77 -5.94 -10.71
N LEU A 236 -20.71 -5.29 -10.23
CA LEU A 236 -20.08 -4.18 -10.95
C LEU A 236 -19.50 -4.63 -12.29
N LEU A 237 -18.69 -5.72 -12.30
CA LEU A 237 -18.04 -6.18 -13.51
C LEU A 237 -19.03 -6.70 -14.56
N LYS A 238 -20.16 -7.28 -14.14
CA LYS A 238 -21.26 -7.68 -15.04
C LYS A 238 -21.91 -6.51 -15.78
N THR A 239 -21.64 -5.27 -15.39
CA THR A 239 -22.07 -4.08 -16.13
C THR A 239 -21.15 -3.71 -17.28
N MET A 240 -19.95 -4.28 -17.35
CA MET A 240 -18.91 -3.95 -18.33
C MET A 240 -19.04 -4.85 -19.56
N PRO A 241 -19.40 -4.33 -20.74
CA PRO A 241 -19.65 -5.14 -21.93
C PRO A 241 -18.39 -5.79 -22.52
N GLU A 242 -17.23 -5.35 -22.07
CA GLU A 242 -15.94 -5.92 -22.46
C GLU A 242 -15.68 -7.27 -21.80
N ILE A 243 -16.24 -7.51 -20.62
CA ILE A 243 -15.99 -8.69 -19.78
C ILE A 243 -16.98 -9.80 -20.15
N ASP A 244 -16.46 -10.98 -20.48
CA ASP A 244 -17.29 -12.09 -20.93
C ASP A 244 -17.85 -12.94 -19.77
N ALA A 245 -17.08 -13.08 -18.68
CA ALA A 245 -17.51 -13.79 -17.47
C ALA A 245 -16.85 -13.22 -16.21
N VAL A 246 -17.54 -13.36 -15.08
CA VAL A 246 -17.08 -12.88 -13.76
C VAL A 246 -17.26 -13.98 -12.73
N LEU A 247 -16.26 -14.11 -11.87
CA LEU A 247 -16.26 -15.00 -10.69
C LEU A 247 -15.86 -14.21 -9.45
N GLU A 248 -16.44 -14.53 -8.34
CA GLU A 248 -15.95 -14.03 -7.05
C GLU A 248 -15.08 -15.08 -6.33
N VAL A 249 -14.18 -14.63 -5.50
CA VAL A 249 -13.30 -15.51 -4.73
C VAL A 249 -14.11 -16.55 -3.95
N GLY A 250 -13.80 -17.83 -4.19
CA GLY A 250 -14.47 -18.99 -3.62
C GLY A 250 -15.38 -19.73 -4.60
N GLU A 251 -15.68 -19.17 -5.77
CA GLU A 251 -16.40 -19.86 -6.83
C GLU A 251 -15.47 -20.79 -7.64
N PRO A 252 -15.98 -21.88 -8.23
CA PRO A 252 -15.19 -22.80 -9.01
C PRO A 252 -14.66 -22.14 -10.27
N LEU A 253 -13.38 -22.35 -10.58
CA LEU A 253 -12.76 -21.83 -11.79
C LEU A 253 -13.29 -22.55 -13.04
N PRO A 254 -13.61 -21.84 -14.13
CA PRO A 254 -13.97 -22.44 -15.41
C PRO A 254 -12.71 -22.98 -16.10
N ASP A 255 -12.90 -23.63 -17.24
CA ASP A 255 -11.80 -23.95 -18.14
C ASP A 255 -11.20 -22.69 -18.75
N PHE A 256 -9.89 -22.55 -18.71
CA PHE A 256 -9.13 -21.46 -19.33
C PHE A 256 -7.83 -21.96 -19.98
N ASP A 257 -7.38 -21.25 -21.01
CA ASP A 257 -6.17 -21.60 -21.76
C ASP A 257 -4.92 -20.99 -21.14
N CYS A 258 -5.07 -19.82 -20.50
CA CYS A 258 -3.99 -19.08 -19.84
C CYS A 258 -4.56 -18.20 -18.74
N HIS A 259 -3.69 -17.70 -17.86
CA HIS A 259 -4.09 -16.83 -16.76
C HIS A 259 -3.13 -15.68 -16.58
N ILE A 260 -3.57 -14.62 -15.86
CA ILE A 260 -2.72 -13.49 -15.48
C ILE A 260 -3.25 -12.84 -14.20
N PRO A 261 -2.37 -12.45 -13.26
CA PRO A 261 -2.76 -11.56 -12.18
C PRO A 261 -3.06 -10.15 -12.73
N ALA A 262 -4.08 -9.51 -12.20
CA ALA A 262 -4.57 -8.24 -12.73
C ALA A 262 -3.48 -7.15 -12.77
N VAL A 263 -2.66 -7.05 -11.72
CA VAL A 263 -1.60 -6.02 -11.64
C VAL A 263 -0.40 -6.31 -12.56
N SER A 264 -0.35 -7.46 -13.23
CA SER A 264 0.63 -7.74 -14.28
C SER A 264 0.16 -7.31 -15.70
N LEU A 265 -1.09 -6.84 -15.86
CA LEU A 265 -1.58 -6.33 -17.14
C LEU A 265 -0.74 -5.18 -17.70
N PRO A 266 -0.32 -4.18 -16.90
CA PRO A 266 0.55 -3.11 -17.40
C PRO A 266 1.87 -3.61 -18.01
N LEU A 267 2.43 -4.70 -17.49
CA LEU A 267 3.64 -5.33 -18.04
C LEU A 267 3.38 -5.90 -19.44
N ILE A 268 2.26 -6.63 -19.63
CA ILE A 268 1.90 -7.21 -20.93
C ILE A 268 1.66 -6.11 -21.98
N PHE A 269 0.99 -5.03 -21.60
CA PHE A 269 0.72 -3.90 -22.50
C PHE A 269 1.87 -2.90 -22.58
N LYS A 270 3.00 -3.13 -21.89
CA LYS A 270 4.17 -2.25 -21.84
C LYS A 270 3.78 -0.80 -21.55
N THR A 271 2.92 -0.64 -20.56
CA THR A 271 2.32 0.65 -20.21
C THR A 271 3.39 1.67 -19.85
N THR A 272 3.32 2.84 -20.48
CA THR A 272 4.08 4.06 -20.13
C THR A 272 3.10 5.12 -19.63
N ALA A 273 3.60 6.28 -19.18
CA ALA A 273 2.73 7.36 -18.72
C ALA A 273 1.76 7.84 -19.83
N GLU A 274 2.19 7.78 -21.08
CA GLU A 274 1.43 8.21 -22.27
C GLU A 274 0.43 7.15 -22.76
N THR A 275 0.64 5.89 -22.40
CA THR A 275 -0.17 4.77 -22.89
C THR A 275 -1.09 4.15 -21.82
N ILE A 276 -1.20 4.77 -20.66
CA ILE A 276 -2.19 4.39 -19.65
C ILE A 276 -3.59 4.49 -20.29
N PRO A 277 -4.40 3.41 -20.28
CA PRO A 277 -5.76 3.50 -20.82
C PRO A 277 -6.58 4.55 -20.05
N PRO A 278 -7.26 5.48 -20.76
CA PRO A 278 -7.92 6.62 -20.13
C PRO A 278 -9.13 6.22 -19.27
N SER A 279 -9.53 7.11 -18.37
CA SER A 279 -10.84 7.09 -17.70
C SER A 279 -11.82 8.06 -18.40
N PRO A 280 -13.17 7.91 -18.24
CA PRO A 280 -13.84 6.83 -17.51
C PRO A 280 -13.85 5.49 -18.27
N TYR A 281 -13.91 4.39 -17.51
CA TYR A 281 -14.03 3.04 -18.06
C TYR A 281 -15.04 2.16 -17.30
N ILE A 282 -15.71 2.70 -16.26
CA ILE A 282 -16.83 2.09 -15.56
C ILE A 282 -18.05 2.99 -15.73
N PHE A 283 -19.19 2.37 -16.07
CA PHE A 283 -20.45 3.07 -16.32
C PHE A 283 -21.56 2.34 -15.55
N PRO A 284 -22.05 2.89 -14.42
CA PRO A 284 -23.08 2.24 -13.62
C PRO A 284 -24.41 2.22 -14.35
N LYS A 285 -25.21 1.18 -14.15
CA LYS A 285 -26.55 1.05 -14.73
C LYS A 285 -27.55 2.06 -14.16
N GLN A 286 -27.32 2.48 -12.93
CA GLN A 286 -28.16 3.42 -12.21
C GLN A 286 -27.28 4.48 -11.56
N VAL A 287 -27.78 5.70 -11.47
CA VAL A 287 -27.17 6.83 -10.79
C VAL A 287 -28.10 7.23 -9.66
N LYS A 288 -27.58 7.32 -8.45
CA LYS A 288 -28.37 7.74 -7.28
C LYS A 288 -28.69 9.21 -7.42
N ASP A 289 -29.98 9.53 -7.29
CA ASP A 289 -30.44 10.92 -7.23
C ASP A 289 -30.37 11.42 -5.78
N TYR A 290 -29.68 12.52 -5.58
CA TYR A 290 -29.55 13.19 -4.28
C TYR A 290 -30.45 14.43 -4.17
N GLY A 291 -31.17 14.81 -5.24
CA GLY A 291 -31.99 16.02 -5.28
C GLY A 291 -31.16 17.27 -5.54
N ASP A 292 -31.78 18.43 -5.22
CA ASP A 292 -31.15 19.74 -5.39
C ASP A 292 -30.05 20.00 -4.35
N GLY A 293 -29.00 20.71 -4.74
CA GLY A 293 -27.91 21.10 -3.84
C GLY A 293 -26.54 20.68 -4.35
N PHE A 294 -25.49 20.94 -3.56
CA PHE A 294 -24.14 20.51 -3.83
C PHE A 294 -23.77 19.34 -2.91
N HIS A 295 -23.69 18.15 -3.48
CA HIS A 295 -23.56 16.88 -2.76
C HIS A 295 -22.13 16.36 -2.85
N VAL A 296 -21.48 16.21 -1.70
CA VAL A 296 -20.10 15.77 -1.59
C VAL A 296 -20.01 14.43 -0.85
N GLY A 297 -19.46 13.42 -1.49
CA GLY A 297 -19.12 12.16 -0.83
C GLY A 297 -17.79 12.24 -0.10
N ILE A 298 -17.72 11.71 1.12
CA ILE A 298 -16.48 11.68 1.90
C ILE A 298 -16.10 10.28 2.35
N CYS A 299 -14.78 9.99 2.31
CA CYS A 299 -14.20 8.78 2.89
C CYS A 299 -12.90 9.15 3.60
N TRP A 300 -12.86 9.01 4.92
CA TRP A 300 -11.79 9.57 5.76
C TRP A 300 -10.80 8.55 6.28
N ARG A 301 -11.05 7.24 6.10
CA ARG A 301 -10.12 6.19 6.50
C ARG A 301 -10.18 4.98 5.57
N GLY A 302 -9.07 4.26 5.52
CA GLY A 302 -8.93 3.01 4.77
C GLY A 302 -9.20 1.78 5.63
N SER A 303 -8.78 0.62 5.11
CA SER A 303 -8.86 -0.64 5.85
C SER A 303 -7.67 -0.78 6.80
N VAL A 304 -7.96 -1.04 8.08
CA VAL A 304 -6.94 -1.30 9.12
C VAL A 304 -6.06 -2.53 8.83
N ALA A 305 -6.48 -3.41 7.92
CA ALA A 305 -5.69 -4.55 7.48
C ALA A 305 -4.48 -4.16 6.60
N GLN A 306 -4.43 -2.91 6.13
CA GLN A 306 -3.31 -2.41 5.34
C GLN A 306 -2.18 -1.90 6.25
N THR A 307 -0.95 -2.36 6.05
CA THR A 307 0.21 -2.00 6.87
C THR A 307 0.50 -0.49 6.91
N ASN A 308 0.14 0.23 5.86
CA ASN A 308 0.32 1.68 5.73
C ASN A 308 -0.90 2.50 6.18
N ASP A 309 -1.95 1.85 6.71
CA ASP A 309 -3.21 2.52 7.04
C ASP A 309 -3.03 3.69 8.03
N ARG A 310 -2.14 3.54 9.01
CA ARG A 310 -1.80 4.59 9.99
C ARG A 310 -1.30 5.89 9.38
N PHE A 311 -0.82 5.89 8.13
CA PHE A 311 -0.32 7.11 7.48
C PHE A 311 -1.38 7.80 6.63
N ARG A 312 -2.43 7.08 6.19
CA ARG A 312 -3.46 7.58 5.28
C ARG A 312 -4.82 7.77 5.93
N SER A 313 -5.14 7.00 6.98
CA SER A 313 -6.41 7.13 7.69
C SER A 313 -6.38 8.33 8.64
N THR A 314 -7.52 9.01 8.70
CA THR A 314 -7.77 10.20 9.50
C THR A 314 -9.03 9.99 10.35
N ASN A 315 -9.38 10.97 11.17
CA ASN A 315 -10.65 11.03 11.90
C ASN A 315 -11.45 12.27 11.50
N LEU A 316 -12.76 12.27 11.68
CA LEU A 316 -13.62 13.38 11.25
C LEU A 316 -13.35 14.70 11.99
N ALA A 317 -12.69 14.68 13.15
CA ALA A 317 -12.28 15.92 13.83
C ALA A 317 -11.26 16.70 13.00
N GLU A 318 -10.40 16.02 12.26
CA GLU A 318 -9.42 16.66 11.35
C GLU A 318 -10.11 17.31 10.14
N TRP A 319 -11.32 16.85 9.78
CA TRP A 319 -12.13 17.38 8.66
C TRP A 319 -13.00 18.57 9.03
N PHE A 320 -12.94 19.07 10.25
CA PHE A 320 -13.81 20.13 10.75
C PHE A 320 -13.92 21.34 9.79
N ASP A 321 -12.81 21.83 9.26
CA ASP A 321 -12.78 22.96 8.34
C ASP A 321 -13.55 22.65 7.03
N VAL A 322 -13.47 21.42 6.53
CA VAL A 322 -14.18 20.96 5.33
C VAL A 322 -15.67 20.82 5.62
N LEU A 323 -16.03 20.14 6.70
CA LEU A 323 -17.42 19.89 7.10
C LEU A 323 -18.17 21.15 7.49
N SER A 324 -17.44 22.23 7.81
CA SER A 324 -18.00 23.56 8.14
C SER A 324 -18.27 24.44 6.91
N VAL A 325 -18.07 23.96 5.69
CA VAL A 325 -18.34 24.74 4.47
C VAL A 325 -19.85 24.82 4.26
N PRO A 326 -20.44 26.05 4.25
CA PRO A 326 -21.88 26.19 4.12
C PRO A 326 -22.38 25.82 2.73
N GLY A 327 -23.63 25.37 2.63
CA GLY A 327 -24.29 25.03 1.36
C GLY A 327 -23.84 23.69 0.76
N VAL A 328 -23.04 22.90 1.46
CA VAL A 328 -22.61 21.56 1.06
C VAL A 328 -23.32 20.50 1.88
N THR A 329 -23.84 19.50 1.21
CA THR A 329 -24.41 18.30 1.84
C THR A 329 -23.40 17.17 1.76
N PHE A 330 -22.88 16.74 2.91
CA PHE A 330 -21.87 15.67 2.97
C PHE A 330 -22.51 14.31 3.15
N HIS A 331 -22.07 13.31 2.36
CA HIS A 331 -22.52 11.93 2.39
C HIS A 331 -21.36 11.00 2.73
N SER A 332 -21.58 10.08 3.69
CA SER A 332 -20.60 9.06 4.03
C SER A 332 -20.48 8.03 2.91
N LEU A 333 -19.26 7.80 2.44
CA LEU A 333 -18.86 6.67 1.60
C LEU A 333 -18.06 5.63 2.39
N GLN A 334 -17.97 5.82 3.71
CA GLN A 334 -17.32 4.90 4.63
C GLN A 334 -18.16 3.64 4.80
N VAL A 335 -17.59 2.45 4.61
CA VAL A 335 -18.31 1.16 4.67
C VAL A 335 -18.29 0.50 6.05
N ASP A 336 -17.49 0.98 6.97
CA ASP A 336 -17.52 0.55 8.36
C ASP A 336 -18.46 1.47 9.16
N ASN A 337 -19.15 0.92 10.16
CA ASN A 337 -20.05 1.70 11.05
C ASN A 337 -19.21 2.69 11.87
N ALA A 338 -18.82 3.79 11.25
CA ALA A 338 -18.06 4.83 11.91
C ALA A 338 -19.01 5.64 12.80
N VAL A 339 -18.97 5.37 14.10
CA VAL A 339 -19.71 6.11 15.13
C VAL A 339 -19.45 7.62 15.05
N GLU A 340 -18.34 8.03 14.47
CA GLU A 340 -17.94 9.42 14.24
C GLU A 340 -18.94 10.20 13.39
N SER A 341 -19.59 9.59 12.39
CA SER A 341 -20.58 10.24 11.54
C SER A 341 -21.82 10.74 12.32
N LEU A 342 -22.10 10.15 13.48
CA LEU A 342 -23.23 10.57 14.33
C LEU A 342 -23.03 11.93 15.00
N VAL A 343 -21.79 12.40 15.10
CA VAL A 343 -21.43 13.65 15.81
C VAL A 343 -21.22 14.80 14.83
N TYR A 344 -20.92 14.51 13.57
CA TYR A 344 -20.60 15.50 12.53
C TYR A 344 -21.75 15.64 11.51
N PRO A 345 -21.86 16.76 10.78
CA PRO A 345 -22.93 17.02 9.80
C PRO A 345 -22.70 16.20 8.51
N VAL A 346 -22.63 14.90 8.65
CA VAL A 346 -22.45 13.94 7.57
C VAL A 346 -23.69 13.04 7.54
N ILE A 347 -24.33 12.99 6.38
CA ILE A 347 -25.44 12.07 6.15
C ILE A 347 -24.84 10.66 6.02
N ASP A 348 -25.04 9.87 7.05
CA ASP A 348 -24.68 8.46 7.00
C ASP A 348 -25.64 7.70 6.09
N ASN A 349 -25.14 6.73 5.37
CA ASN A 349 -26.01 5.87 4.58
C ASN A 349 -26.60 4.79 5.52
N PRO A 350 -27.91 4.83 5.81
CA PRO A 350 -28.53 3.90 6.77
C PRO A 350 -28.47 2.44 6.27
N GLN A 351 -28.26 2.26 4.97
CA GLN A 351 -27.98 0.97 4.36
C GLN A 351 -26.62 1.06 3.67
N LEU A 352 -25.63 0.39 4.25
CA LEU A 352 -24.32 0.23 3.59
C LEU A 352 -24.53 -0.35 2.19
N PRO A 353 -23.76 0.09 1.17
CA PRO A 353 -23.83 -0.49 -0.16
C PRO A 353 -23.52 -1.98 -0.08
N LYS A 354 -24.33 -2.81 -0.73
CA LYS A 354 -24.19 -4.27 -0.73
C LYS A 354 -22.95 -4.71 -1.48
N ASP A 355 -22.59 -3.93 -2.49
CA ASP A 355 -21.53 -4.24 -3.43
C ASP A 355 -20.96 -2.96 -4.09
N TRP A 356 -19.95 -3.15 -4.93
CA TRP A 356 -19.33 -2.06 -5.67
C TRP A 356 -20.20 -1.45 -6.76
N SER A 357 -21.25 -2.15 -7.24
CA SER A 357 -22.21 -1.59 -8.20
C SER A 357 -23.09 -0.52 -7.53
N GLU A 358 -23.56 -0.78 -6.30
CA GLU A 358 -24.29 0.22 -5.51
C GLU A 358 -23.37 1.40 -5.12
N THR A 359 -22.12 1.13 -4.75
CA THR A 359 -21.12 2.18 -4.47
C THR A 359 -20.89 3.06 -5.71
N ALA A 360 -20.75 2.46 -6.90
CA ALA A 360 -20.61 3.19 -8.15
C ALA A 360 -21.84 4.05 -8.47
N SER A 361 -23.05 3.53 -8.22
CA SER A 361 -24.32 4.29 -8.37
C SER A 361 -24.35 5.51 -7.44
N MET A 362 -23.95 5.34 -6.18
CA MET A 362 -23.87 6.42 -5.20
C MET A 362 -22.88 7.50 -5.64
N ILE A 363 -21.64 7.10 -5.98
CA ILE A 363 -20.57 8.04 -6.38
C ILE A 363 -20.97 8.82 -7.64
N SER A 364 -21.64 8.18 -8.60
CA SER A 364 -22.00 8.82 -9.87
C SER A 364 -23.06 9.92 -9.74
N GLY A 365 -23.82 9.96 -8.64
CA GLY A 365 -24.78 11.02 -8.36
C GLY A 365 -24.22 12.20 -7.57
N LEU A 366 -22.96 12.14 -7.17
CA LEU A 366 -22.30 13.19 -6.39
C LEU A 366 -21.63 14.23 -7.29
N ASP A 367 -21.60 15.48 -6.86
CA ASP A 367 -20.90 16.57 -7.54
C ASP A 367 -19.37 16.47 -7.34
N LEU A 368 -18.96 15.96 -6.18
CA LEU A 368 -17.56 15.80 -5.79
C LEU A 368 -17.39 14.66 -4.80
N VAL A 369 -16.28 13.96 -4.87
CA VAL A 369 -15.82 13.07 -3.81
C VAL A 369 -14.54 13.61 -3.19
N ILE A 370 -14.46 13.65 -1.86
CA ILE A 370 -13.25 13.97 -1.11
C ILE A 370 -12.88 12.72 -0.29
N SER A 371 -11.72 12.16 -0.53
CA SER A 371 -11.30 10.91 0.14
C SER A 371 -9.81 10.93 0.47
N VAL A 372 -9.43 10.22 1.51
CA VAL A 372 -8.04 9.79 1.67
C VAL A 372 -7.73 8.68 0.66
N ASP A 373 -6.46 8.28 0.52
CA ASP A 373 -6.02 7.24 -0.42
C ASP A 373 -6.67 5.87 -0.11
N THR A 374 -7.78 5.58 -0.77
CA THR A 374 -8.57 4.35 -0.61
C THR A 374 -9.11 3.85 -1.95
N SER A 375 -9.76 2.69 -1.96
CA SER A 375 -10.47 2.15 -3.14
C SER A 375 -11.56 3.09 -3.69
N ILE A 376 -12.10 4.00 -2.87
CA ILE A 376 -13.06 5.03 -3.29
C ILE A 376 -12.44 5.98 -4.33
N ILE A 377 -11.17 6.37 -4.16
CA ILE A 377 -10.47 7.19 -5.18
C ILE A 377 -10.42 6.46 -6.53
N HIS A 378 -10.10 5.18 -6.51
CA HIS A 378 -10.03 4.37 -7.74
C HIS A 378 -11.39 4.22 -8.41
N MET A 379 -12.47 4.00 -7.63
CA MET A 379 -13.81 3.95 -8.15
C MET A 379 -14.24 5.30 -8.73
N THR A 380 -14.03 6.37 -7.99
CA THR A 380 -14.40 7.73 -8.43
C THR A 380 -13.67 8.13 -9.72
N GLY A 381 -12.37 7.84 -9.80
CA GLY A 381 -11.57 8.06 -11.01
C GLY A 381 -12.00 7.19 -12.19
N ALA A 382 -12.36 5.92 -11.93
CA ALA A 382 -12.86 5.00 -12.95
C ALA A 382 -14.21 5.42 -13.53
N LEU A 383 -15.04 6.10 -12.73
CA LEU A 383 -16.33 6.68 -13.14
C LEU A 383 -16.18 8.06 -13.80
N GLY A 384 -15.00 8.70 -13.70
CA GLY A 384 -14.78 10.06 -14.20
C GLY A 384 -15.44 11.16 -13.36
N VAL A 385 -15.89 10.86 -12.15
CA VAL A 385 -16.49 11.83 -11.22
C VAL A 385 -15.39 12.72 -10.63
N PRO A 386 -15.63 14.04 -10.43
CA PRO A 386 -14.66 14.91 -9.77
C PRO A 386 -14.24 14.36 -8.40
N CYS A 387 -12.93 14.29 -8.17
CA CYS A 387 -12.40 13.72 -6.95
C CYS A 387 -11.23 14.51 -6.39
N TRP A 388 -11.25 14.80 -5.11
CA TRP A 388 -10.14 15.39 -4.38
C TRP A 388 -9.54 14.37 -3.41
N CYS A 389 -8.30 14.00 -3.65
CA CYS A 389 -7.57 13.07 -2.81
C CYS A 389 -6.74 13.80 -1.77
N ALA A 390 -7.09 13.66 -0.50
CA ALA A 390 -6.23 14.03 0.62
C ALA A 390 -5.13 12.96 0.76
N LEU A 391 -3.90 13.30 0.36
CA LEU A 391 -2.83 12.34 0.15
C LEU A 391 -1.72 12.52 1.17
N HIS A 392 -1.35 11.43 1.83
CA HIS A 392 -0.21 11.42 2.76
C HIS A 392 1.14 11.57 2.04
N HIS A 393 2.19 11.85 2.80
CA HIS A 393 3.54 12.16 2.28
C HIS A 393 4.29 10.98 1.62
N ARG A 394 3.79 9.74 1.74
CA ARG A 394 4.37 8.52 1.16
C ARG A 394 3.36 7.86 0.22
N PRO A 395 3.12 8.43 -0.95
CA PRO A 395 2.05 7.97 -1.83
C PRO A 395 2.37 6.62 -2.49
N TYR A 396 1.31 5.94 -2.93
CA TYR A 396 1.40 4.82 -3.84
C TYR A 396 1.74 5.29 -5.27
N PHE A 397 2.18 4.41 -6.14
CA PHE A 397 2.66 4.76 -7.50
C PHE A 397 1.61 5.44 -8.38
N VAL A 398 0.34 5.26 -8.07
CA VAL A 398 -0.77 5.92 -8.77
C VAL A 398 -0.72 7.44 -8.62
N PHE A 399 -0.07 7.93 -7.57
CA PHE A 399 0.04 9.34 -7.22
C PHE A 399 1.50 9.81 -7.22
N PRO A 400 2.18 9.84 -8.38
CA PRO A 400 3.60 10.13 -8.45
C PRO A 400 3.92 11.55 -7.94
N PRO A 401 4.94 11.73 -7.10
CA PRO A 401 5.28 13.04 -6.52
C PRO A 401 5.71 14.10 -7.54
N LYS A 402 6.16 13.71 -8.72
CA LYS A 402 6.49 14.64 -9.83
C LYS A 402 5.29 15.48 -10.27
N LEU A 403 4.07 14.95 -10.11
CA LEU A 403 2.82 15.64 -10.41
C LEU A 403 2.21 16.15 -9.11
N GLN A 404 2.27 17.46 -8.88
CA GLN A 404 1.90 18.06 -7.60
C GLN A 404 0.41 17.85 -7.27
N ASN A 405 -0.47 18.12 -8.24
CA ASN A 405 -1.93 18.19 -8.02
C ASN A 405 -2.72 17.20 -8.89
N SER A 406 -2.07 16.34 -9.66
CA SER A 406 -2.70 15.42 -10.61
C SER A 406 -2.06 14.04 -10.58
N THR A 407 -2.68 13.10 -11.26
CA THR A 407 -2.17 11.75 -11.49
C THR A 407 -2.34 11.39 -12.97
N PRO A 408 -1.44 10.62 -13.58
CA PRO A 408 -1.61 10.20 -14.97
C PRO A 408 -2.66 9.08 -15.11
N TRP A 409 -3.15 8.55 -13.98
CA TRP A 409 -4.10 7.45 -13.95
C TRP A 409 -5.57 7.90 -14.01
N TYR A 410 -5.90 9.12 -13.61
CA TYR A 410 -7.27 9.63 -13.54
C TYR A 410 -7.32 11.15 -13.77
N ASP A 411 -7.92 11.58 -14.85
CA ASP A 411 -8.04 13.01 -15.21
C ASP A 411 -8.95 13.76 -14.23
N SER A 412 -9.94 13.08 -13.63
CA SER A 412 -10.89 13.66 -12.68
C SER A 412 -10.37 13.79 -11.25
N VAL A 413 -9.16 13.28 -10.97
CA VAL A 413 -8.60 13.26 -9.60
C VAL A 413 -7.59 14.37 -9.39
N ARG A 414 -7.89 15.26 -8.44
CA ARG A 414 -6.99 16.32 -7.96
C ARG A 414 -6.39 15.94 -6.61
N LEU A 415 -5.08 16.16 -6.43
CA LEU A 415 -4.34 15.75 -5.24
C LEU A 415 -4.07 16.93 -4.31
N PHE A 416 -4.29 16.72 -3.02
CA PHE A 416 -3.95 17.62 -1.92
C PHE A 416 -2.95 16.92 -1.01
N ARG A 417 -1.67 17.23 -1.14
CA ARG A 417 -0.59 16.48 -0.51
C ARG A 417 -0.21 17.02 0.87
N ALA A 418 -0.05 16.12 1.83
CA ALA A 418 0.67 16.40 3.06
C ALA A 418 2.18 16.53 2.78
N ASN A 419 2.81 17.56 3.33
CA ASN A 419 4.25 17.78 3.14
C ASN A 419 5.10 16.86 4.03
N LYS A 420 4.56 16.43 5.16
CA LYS A 420 5.20 15.54 6.15
C LYS A 420 4.15 14.67 6.83
N ALA A 421 4.60 13.74 7.65
CA ALA A 421 3.70 12.95 8.50
C ALA A 421 2.80 13.87 9.35
N ASP A 422 1.55 13.45 9.54
CA ASP A 422 0.53 14.11 10.38
C ASP A 422 0.20 15.58 10.03
N ASP A 423 0.51 16.03 8.81
CA ASP A 423 0.20 17.38 8.33
C ASP A 423 -1.21 17.49 7.71
N TRP A 424 -2.17 16.75 8.27
CA TRP A 424 -3.53 16.68 7.77
C TRP A 424 -4.30 18.00 7.91
N ARG A 425 -4.04 18.74 8.97
CA ARG A 425 -4.70 20.04 9.20
C ARG A 425 -4.49 21.02 8.03
N GLN A 426 -3.26 21.09 7.50
CA GLN A 426 -2.96 21.96 6.37
C GLN A 426 -3.65 21.46 5.08
N VAL A 427 -3.71 20.15 4.88
CA VAL A 427 -4.40 19.53 3.74
C VAL A 427 -5.88 19.88 3.75
N PHE A 428 -6.56 19.64 4.88
CA PHE A 428 -8.00 19.90 4.98
C PHE A 428 -8.35 21.38 4.95
N SER A 429 -7.51 22.26 5.48
CA SER A 429 -7.69 23.72 5.35
C SER A 429 -7.62 24.19 3.89
N LYS A 430 -6.69 23.63 3.09
CA LYS A 430 -6.63 23.89 1.63
C LYS A 430 -7.89 23.37 0.93
N ILE A 431 -8.31 22.15 1.20
CA ILE A 431 -9.52 21.54 0.66
C ILE A 431 -10.73 22.40 0.98
N ALA A 432 -10.91 22.83 2.22
CA ALA A 432 -12.01 23.69 2.65
C ALA A 432 -12.02 25.05 1.92
N THR A 433 -10.85 25.63 1.68
CA THR A 433 -10.72 26.90 0.95
C THR A 433 -11.17 26.75 -0.51
N GLU A 434 -10.74 25.71 -1.18
CA GLU A 434 -11.13 25.40 -2.56
C GLU A 434 -12.63 25.05 -2.65
N LEU A 435 -13.14 24.29 -1.67
CA LEU A 435 -14.55 23.90 -1.63
C LEU A 435 -15.47 25.11 -1.49
N ARG A 436 -15.11 26.10 -0.65
CA ARG A 436 -15.83 27.39 -0.56
C ARG A 436 -15.78 28.17 -1.87
N ALA A 437 -14.75 28.00 -2.68
CA ALA A 437 -14.60 28.71 -3.95
C ALA A 437 -15.49 28.15 -5.06
N ILE A 438 -15.70 26.84 -5.11
CA ILE A 438 -16.53 26.18 -6.15
C ILE A 438 -18.03 26.14 -5.80
N ASN A 439 -18.39 26.31 -4.53
CA ASN A 439 -19.78 26.28 -4.04
C ASN A 439 -20.37 27.70 -3.84
N LYS A 440 -19.99 28.65 -4.67
CA LYS A 440 -20.49 30.05 -4.63
C LYS A 440 -21.68 30.25 -5.54
#